data_173c82eef23d73de48ea346fb31936b2
#
_entry.id   173c82eef23d73de48ea346fb31936b2
#
_cell.length_a   1.000
_cell.length_b   1.000
_cell.length_c   1.000
_cell.angle_alpha   90.00
_cell.angle_beta   90.00
_cell.angle_gamma   90.00
#
_symmetry.space_group_name_H-M   'P 1'
#
loop_
_entity.id
_entity.type
_entity.pdbx_description
1 polymer ?
#
loop_
_entity_poly.entity_id
_entity_poly.type
_entity_poly.pdbx_seq_one_letter_code
_entity_poly.pdbx_strand_id
1 'polypeptide(L)'
;MVASIGVNAADFSYEIVLDGNGEVARKGMQVSVHYQGRLADGTVFDDSQKRGEPISFILGSGQVIPGWEKGIVGMRVGEKRMLTIPPELGYGIAGAGSLIPPNATLIFDVELVAVSVGQKLSNAKPIDLKAARDNGVVVVDIRRPEEWASTGIIAGSYTITAFSKSGQLHQDFLPKFKAIVPTLDTPVILYCRTGNRTGTIGSALAKQLGYSDIAHLSSGIVGWTAEGELVVPYNP
;
A
#
# COMPACT_ATOMS: atom_id res chain seq x y z
N MET A 1 6.61 -44.87 -36.04
CA MET A 1 5.80 -44.34 -34.93
C MET A 1 6.72 -43.42 -34.13
N VAL A 2 6.68 -42.13 -34.42
CA VAL A 2 7.53 -41.13 -33.73
C VAL A 2 6.78 -40.69 -32.50
N ALA A 3 7.27 -41.04 -31.31
CA ALA A 3 6.70 -40.60 -30.05
C ALA A 3 6.94 -39.07 -29.94
N SER A 4 5.86 -38.31 -30.01
CA SER A 4 5.85 -36.89 -29.64
C SER A 4 6.17 -36.79 -28.16
N ILE A 5 7.37 -36.32 -27.83
CA ILE A 5 7.71 -35.96 -26.46
C ILE A 5 6.94 -34.64 -26.20
N GLY A 6 5.84 -34.72 -25.47
CA GLY A 6 5.13 -33.54 -24.99
C GLY A 6 6.12 -32.73 -24.14
N VAL A 7 6.38 -31.50 -24.56
CA VAL A 7 7.09 -30.52 -23.75
C VAL A 7 6.19 -30.28 -22.54
N ASN A 8 6.58 -30.80 -21.37
CA ASN A 8 5.94 -30.50 -20.11
C ASN A 8 6.02 -28.98 -19.93
N ALA A 9 4.88 -28.30 -19.79
CA ALA A 9 4.86 -26.92 -19.40
C ALA A 9 5.67 -26.81 -18.10
N ALA A 10 6.73 -25.98 -18.12
CA ALA A 10 7.61 -25.84 -16.96
C ALA A 10 6.78 -25.34 -15.78
N ASP A 11 6.89 -26.02 -14.64
CA ASP A 11 6.27 -25.54 -13.41
C ASP A 11 6.85 -24.17 -13.02
N PHE A 12 6.08 -23.37 -12.26
CA PHE A 12 6.59 -22.12 -11.71
C PHE A 12 7.85 -22.38 -10.88
N SER A 13 8.93 -21.69 -11.22
CA SER A 13 10.18 -21.74 -10.46
C SER A 13 10.86 -20.37 -10.44
N TYR A 14 11.78 -20.19 -9.50
CA TYR A 14 12.72 -19.08 -9.52
C TYR A 14 14.11 -19.50 -9.08
N GLU A 15 15.10 -18.77 -9.56
CA GLU A 15 16.49 -18.89 -9.17
C GLU A 15 16.97 -17.53 -8.62
N ILE A 16 17.66 -17.54 -7.47
CA ILE A 16 18.32 -16.33 -6.93
C ILE A 16 19.65 -16.18 -7.68
N VAL A 17 19.73 -15.12 -8.49
CA VAL A 17 20.93 -14.80 -9.28
C VAL A 17 21.90 -13.94 -8.47
N LEU A 18 21.35 -13.07 -7.60
CA LEU A 18 22.11 -12.25 -6.67
C LEU A 18 21.30 -12.06 -5.39
N ASP A 19 21.94 -12.31 -4.25
CA ASP A 19 21.32 -12.07 -2.95
C ASP A 19 21.19 -10.57 -2.66
N GLY A 20 20.03 -10.17 -2.11
CA GLY A 20 19.81 -8.84 -1.58
C GLY A 20 20.03 -8.80 -0.06
N ASN A 21 20.38 -7.61 0.46
CA ASN A 21 20.59 -7.40 1.89
C ASN A 21 19.63 -6.38 2.52
N GLY A 22 18.74 -5.79 1.71
CA GLY A 22 17.77 -4.79 2.16
C GLY A 22 16.48 -5.39 2.71
N GLU A 23 15.45 -4.56 2.80
CA GLU A 23 14.14 -4.92 3.33
C GLU A 23 13.45 -6.00 2.49
N VAL A 24 12.66 -6.85 3.17
CA VAL A 24 11.96 -7.98 2.54
C VAL A 24 10.61 -7.55 1.98
N ALA A 25 10.34 -7.85 0.72
CA ALA A 25 9.05 -7.65 0.07
C ALA A 25 7.97 -8.57 0.66
N ARG A 26 6.88 -7.99 1.15
CA ARG A 26 5.72 -8.70 1.71
C ARG A 26 4.44 -8.26 1.01
N LYS A 27 3.41 -9.10 1.03
CA LYS A 27 2.08 -8.73 0.53
C LYS A 27 1.57 -7.45 1.22
N GLY A 28 0.97 -6.56 0.44
CA GLY A 28 0.51 -5.25 0.88
C GLY A 28 1.56 -4.14 0.74
N MET A 29 2.83 -4.47 0.58
CA MET A 29 3.87 -3.48 0.32
C MET A 29 3.85 -3.01 -1.14
N GLN A 30 4.17 -1.74 -1.37
CA GLN A 30 4.54 -1.27 -2.69
C GLN A 30 5.97 -1.70 -2.97
N VAL A 31 6.18 -2.35 -4.09
CA VAL A 31 7.48 -2.78 -4.58
C VAL A 31 7.83 -2.02 -5.86
N SER A 32 9.11 -1.73 -6.06
CA SER A 32 9.64 -1.17 -7.30
C SER A 32 10.66 -2.16 -7.84
N VAL A 33 10.47 -2.59 -9.10
CA VAL A 33 11.33 -3.60 -9.70
C VAL A 33 11.80 -3.16 -11.10
N HIS A 34 13.08 -3.38 -11.38
CA HIS A 34 13.57 -3.48 -12.75
C HIS A 34 13.40 -4.91 -13.24
N TYR A 35 13.15 -5.05 -14.53
CA TYR A 35 13.00 -6.37 -15.13
C TYR A 35 13.29 -6.36 -16.64
N GLN A 36 13.61 -7.56 -17.14
CA GLN A 36 13.56 -7.90 -18.55
C GLN A 36 12.73 -9.16 -18.72
N GLY A 37 11.70 -9.10 -19.56
CA GLY A 37 10.84 -10.23 -19.91
C GLY A 37 11.19 -10.79 -21.27
N ARG A 38 11.34 -12.13 -21.35
CA ARG A 38 11.63 -12.85 -22.59
C ARG A 38 10.80 -14.13 -22.70
N LEU A 39 10.61 -14.61 -23.91
CA LEU A 39 10.08 -15.93 -24.22
C LEU A 39 11.15 -17.00 -24.03
N ALA A 40 10.72 -18.27 -24.06
CA ALA A 40 11.64 -19.41 -23.93
C ALA A 40 12.69 -19.50 -25.05
N ASP A 41 12.42 -18.95 -26.23
CA ASP A 41 13.35 -18.83 -27.37
C ASP A 41 14.35 -17.68 -27.24
N GLY A 42 14.25 -16.87 -26.16
CA GLY A 42 15.10 -15.72 -25.89
C GLY A 42 14.56 -14.39 -26.45
N THR A 43 13.43 -14.39 -27.16
CA THR A 43 12.82 -13.15 -27.68
C THR A 43 12.40 -12.23 -26.55
N VAL A 44 13.02 -11.06 -26.42
CA VAL A 44 12.69 -10.04 -25.42
C VAL A 44 11.44 -9.30 -25.84
N PHE A 45 10.41 -9.32 -24.98
CA PHE A 45 9.14 -8.63 -25.26
C PHE A 45 8.96 -7.36 -24.42
N ASP A 46 9.63 -7.23 -23.28
CA ASP A 46 9.58 -6.03 -22.43
C ASP A 46 10.86 -5.87 -21.60
N ASP A 47 11.24 -4.60 -21.34
CA ASP A 47 12.47 -4.26 -20.63
C ASP A 47 12.35 -2.88 -19.97
N SER A 48 12.28 -2.86 -18.64
CA SER A 48 12.18 -1.63 -17.85
C SER A 48 13.45 -0.79 -17.89
N GLN A 49 14.62 -1.40 -18.08
CA GLN A 49 15.90 -0.70 -18.20
C GLN A 49 15.92 0.17 -19.45
N LYS A 50 15.33 -0.31 -20.56
CA LYS A 50 15.20 0.47 -21.80
C LYS A 50 14.26 1.65 -21.66
N ARG A 51 13.27 1.58 -20.75
CA ARG A 51 12.39 2.71 -20.41
C ARG A 51 13.03 3.70 -19.44
N GLY A 52 14.11 3.32 -18.75
CA GLY A 52 14.83 4.15 -17.80
C GLY A 52 14.21 4.25 -16.40
N GLU A 53 13.13 3.51 -16.15
CA GLU A 53 12.43 3.54 -14.84
C GLU A 53 11.91 2.16 -14.43
N PRO A 54 11.93 1.84 -13.12
CA PRO A 54 11.34 0.62 -12.59
C PRO A 54 9.81 0.70 -12.64
N ILE A 55 9.15 -0.46 -12.69
CA ILE A 55 7.70 -0.54 -12.44
C ILE A 55 7.43 -0.63 -10.94
N SER A 56 6.39 0.07 -10.49
CA SER A 56 5.95 0.03 -9.09
C SER A 56 4.50 -0.45 -8.99
N PHE A 57 4.23 -1.35 -8.05
CA PHE A 57 2.89 -1.89 -7.79
C PHE A 57 2.78 -2.39 -6.34
N ILE A 58 1.54 -2.62 -5.87
CA ILE A 58 1.28 -3.19 -4.54
C ILE A 58 1.28 -4.72 -4.66
N LEU A 59 2.22 -5.36 -3.99
CA LEU A 59 2.39 -6.81 -4.01
C LEU A 59 1.19 -7.52 -3.36
N GLY A 60 0.59 -8.48 -4.06
CA GLY A 60 -0.60 -9.20 -3.62
C GLY A 60 -1.92 -8.53 -3.98
N SER A 61 -1.93 -7.45 -4.79
CA SER A 61 -3.14 -6.73 -5.19
C SER A 61 -3.73 -7.18 -6.53
N GLY A 62 -3.09 -8.08 -7.25
CA GLY A 62 -3.50 -8.50 -8.59
C GLY A 62 -3.23 -7.47 -9.70
N GLN A 63 -2.35 -6.51 -9.47
CA GLN A 63 -1.95 -5.51 -10.47
C GLN A 63 -0.99 -6.06 -11.53
N VAL A 64 -0.39 -7.21 -11.25
CA VAL A 64 0.56 -7.91 -12.13
C VAL A 64 0.16 -9.38 -12.27
N ILE A 65 0.79 -10.08 -13.22
CA ILE A 65 0.52 -11.52 -13.44
C ILE A 65 0.80 -12.34 -12.19
N PRO A 66 0.05 -13.45 -11.95
CA PRO A 66 0.18 -14.27 -10.74
C PRO A 66 1.59 -14.79 -10.50
N GLY A 67 2.36 -15.06 -11.55
CA GLY A 67 3.76 -15.48 -11.44
C GLY A 67 4.66 -14.44 -10.79
N TRP A 68 4.43 -13.15 -11.03
CA TRP A 68 5.14 -12.07 -10.36
C TRP A 68 4.75 -11.96 -8.90
N GLU A 69 3.45 -12.06 -8.59
CA GLU A 69 2.95 -12.06 -7.21
C GLU A 69 3.59 -13.17 -6.37
N LYS A 70 3.82 -14.35 -6.96
CA LYS A 70 4.51 -15.45 -6.29
C LYS A 70 6.04 -15.25 -6.22
N GLY A 71 6.64 -14.79 -7.31
CA GLY A 71 8.08 -14.73 -7.46
C GLY A 71 8.77 -13.60 -6.70
N ILE A 72 8.06 -12.49 -6.45
CA ILE A 72 8.61 -11.30 -5.79
C ILE A 72 8.41 -11.34 -4.28
N VAL A 73 7.37 -12.02 -3.78
CA VAL A 73 7.21 -12.22 -2.33
C VAL A 73 8.47 -12.86 -1.75
N GLY A 74 8.99 -12.25 -0.68
CA GLY A 74 10.20 -12.71 0.01
C GLY A 74 11.52 -12.23 -0.58
N MET A 75 11.53 -11.54 -1.74
CA MET A 75 12.74 -10.88 -2.23
C MET A 75 13.22 -9.81 -1.25
N ARG A 76 14.53 -9.62 -1.20
CA ARG A 76 15.16 -8.50 -0.48
C ARG A 76 15.55 -7.39 -1.45
N VAL A 77 15.50 -6.15 -1.02
CA VAL A 77 16.01 -5.03 -1.83
C VAL A 77 17.48 -5.31 -2.21
N GLY A 78 17.79 -5.15 -3.49
CA GLY A 78 19.07 -5.51 -4.12
C GLY A 78 19.12 -6.94 -4.64
N GLU A 79 18.13 -7.78 -4.35
CA GLU A 79 18.08 -9.16 -4.84
C GLU A 79 17.69 -9.19 -6.32
N LYS A 80 18.32 -10.13 -7.07
CA LYS A 80 17.96 -10.45 -8.45
C LYS A 80 17.49 -11.91 -8.52
N ARG A 81 16.34 -12.11 -9.15
CA ARG A 81 15.78 -13.44 -9.44
C ARG A 81 15.53 -13.61 -10.93
N MET A 82 15.75 -14.82 -11.41
CA MET A 82 15.20 -15.30 -12.68
C MET A 82 13.93 -16.09 -12.38
N LEU A 83 12.79 -15.63 -12.88
CA LEU A 83 11.49 -16.27 -12.71
C LEU A 83 11.15 -17.04 -13.98
N THR A 84 10.77 -18.31 -13.86
CA THR A 84 10.15 -19.10 -14.94
C THR A 84 8.67 -19.23 -14.64
N ILE A 85 7.83 -18.64 -15.49
CA ILE A 85 6.39 -18.48 -15.27
C ILE A 85 5.63 -19.26 -16.33
N PRO A 86 4.91 -20.33 -15.97
CA PRO A 86 4.08 -21.08 -16.89
C PRO A 86 2.86 -20.26 -17.35
N PRO A 87 2.22 -20.63 -18.46
CA PRO A 87 1.13 -19.86 -19.06
C PRO A 87 0.00 -19.52 -18.11
N GLU A 88 -0.41 -20.44 -17.24
CA GLU A 88 -1.51 -20.26 -16.28
C GLU A 88 -1.24 -19.22 -15.19
N LEU A 89 0.04 -18.90 -14.95
CA LEU A 89 0.48 -17.84 -14.05
C LEU A 89 0.96 -16.58 -14.80
N GLY A 90 0.87 -16.63 -16.13
CA GLY A 90 1.20 -15.54 -17.06
C GLY A 90 -0.03 -15.02 -17.79
N TYR A 91 0.00 -15.09 -19.14
CA TYR A 91 -1.07 -14.59 -20.01
C TYR A 91 -1.95 -15.71 -20.61
N GLY A 92 -1.75 -16.97 -20.21
CA GLY A 92 -2.61 -18.10 -20.53
C GLY A 92 -2.76 -18.39 -22.02
N ILE A 93 -3.94 -18.90 -22.36
CA ILE A 93 -4.30 -19.26 -23.74
C ILE A 93 -4.53 -18.05 -24.66
N ALA A 94 -4.67 -16.84 -24.10
CA ALA A 94 -4.89 -15.62 -24.87
C ALA A 94 -3.58 -14.99 -25.37
N GLY A 95 -2.45 -15.20 -24.64
CA GLY A 95 -1.23 -14.47 -24.89
C GLY A 95 -1.40 -12.97 -24.57
N ALA A 96 -0.47 -12.12 -25.05
CA ALA A 96 -0.57 -10.66 -24.90
C ALA A 96 0.06 -9.92 -26.07
N GLY A 97 -0.72 -9.00 -26.64
CA GLY A 97 -0.30 -8.20 -27.78
C GLY A 97 0.14 -9.06 -28.98
N SER A 98 1.13 -8.57 -29.73
CA SER A 98 1.71 -9.27 -30.88
C SER A 98 2.98 -10.07 -30.52
N LEU A 99 3.52 -9.89 -29.32
CA LEU A 99 4.83 -10.41 -28.93
C LEU A 99 4.73 -11.67 -28.05
N ILE A 100 3.65 -11.85 -27.28
CA ILE A 100 3.49 -12.99 -26.38
C ILE A 100 2.43 -13.94 -26.96
N PRO A 101 2.84 -15.08 -27.55
CA PRO A 101 1.89 -16.02 -28.14
C PRO A 101 1.04 -16.73 -27.08
N PRO A 102 -0.08 -17.37 -27.49
CA PRO A 102 -0.84 -18.26 -26.63
C PRO A 102 0.03 -19.34 -25.99
N ASN A 103 -0.24 -19.65 -24.72
CA ASN A 103 0.44 -20.68 -23.95
C ASN A 103 1.96 -20.50 -23.83
N ALA A 104 2.44 -19.25 -23.85
CA ALA A 104 3.86 -18.95 -23.71
C ALA A 104 4.33 -19.12 -22.26
N THR A 105 5.41 -19.84 -22.06
CA THR A 105 6.22 -19.77 -20.83
C THR A 105 7.04 -18.49 -20.87
N LEU A 106 7.00 -17.71 -19.79
CA LEU A 106 7.69 -16.43 -19.69
C LEU A 106 8.89 -16.56 -18.75
N ILE A 107 9.98 -15.95 -19.13
CA ILE A 107 11.19 -15.85 -18.30
C ILE A 107 11.41 -14.37 -18.00
N PHE A 108 11.51 -14.05 -16.70
CA PHE A 108 11.80 -12.69 -16.25
C PHE A 108 13.06 -12.67 -15.39
N ASP A 109 13.99 -11.82 -15.77
CA ASP A 109 15.05 -11.38 -14.87
C ASP A 109 14.53 -10.15 -14.13
N VAL A 110 14.38 -10.25 -12.80
CA VAL A 110 13.82 -9.17 -11.96
C VAL A 110 14.83 -8.75 -10.90
N GLU A 111 14.91 -7.45 -10.65
CA GLU A 111 15.69 -6.85 -9.57
C GLU A 111 14.77 -6.04 -8.69
N LEU A 112 14.73 -6.36 -7.39
CA LEU A 112 13.97 -5.58 -6.42
C LEU A 112 14.78 -4.34 -6.02
N VAL A 113 14.32 -3.17 -6.47
CA VAL A 113 15.01 -1.89 -6.25
C VAL A 113 14.59 -1.25 -4.93
N ALA A 114 13.30 -1.29 -4.62
CA ALA A 114 12.77 -0.71 -3.40
C ALA A 114 11.52 -1.44 -2.92
N VAL A 115 11.30 -1.41 -1.62
CA VAL A 115 10.03 -1.72 -0.98
C VAL A 115 9.59 -0.53 -0.14
N SER A 116 8.30 -0.27 -0.12
CA SER A 116 7.68 0.62 0.86
C SER A 116 6.40 -0.02 1.34
N VAL A 117 6.06 0.19 2.60
CA VAL A 117 4.75 -0.26 3.08
C VAL A 117 3.73 0.43 2.19
N GLY A 118 2.88 -0.35 1.51
CA GLY A 118 1.86 0.20 0.63
C GLY A 118 0.94 1.10 1.47
N GLN A 119 1.14 2.42 1.31
CA GLN A 119 0.58 3.42 2.20
C GLN A 119 -0.86 3.69 1.79
N LYS A 120 -1.75 2.87 2.31
CA LYS A 120 -3.19 3.03 2.14
C LYS A 120 -3.79 3.51 3.44
N LEU A 121 -4.45 4.67 3.38
CA LEU A 121 -5.34 5.07 4.45
C LEU A 121 -6.40 3.98 4.67
N SER A 122 -6.43 3.39 5.86
CA SER A 122 -7.42 2.39 6.22
C SER A 122 -8.68 3.04 6.82
N ASN A 123 -9.83 2.39 6.62
CA ASN A 123 -11.08 2.80 7.22
C ASN A 123 -11.23 2.13 8.59
N ALA A 124 -11.40 2.92 9.64
CA ALA A 124 -11.77 2.45 10.98
C ALA A 124 -13.26 2.66 11.22
N LYS A 125 -13.88 1.76 11.96
CA LYS A 125 -15.23 1.89 12.52
C LYS A 125 -15.13 2.40 13.96
N PRO A 126 -16.22 2.87 14.59
CA PRO A 126 -16.20 3.26 16.00
C PRO A 126 -15.66 2.19 16.94
N ILE A 127 -16.04 0.93 16.75
CA ILE A 127 -15.52 -0.18 17.57
C ILE A 127 -14.00 -0.37 17.42
N ASP A 128 -13.47 -0.19 16.22
CA ASP A 128 -12.03 -0.32 15.96
C ASP A 128 -11.25 0.82 16.64
N LEU A 129 -11.79 2.04 16.59
CA LEU A 129 -11.17 3.20 17.25
C LEU A 129 -11.16 3.05 18.76
N LYS A 130 -12.22 2.52 19.35
CA LYS A 130 -12.29 2.25 20.80
C LYS A 130 -11.21 1.25 21.22
N ALA A 131 -11.12 0.12 20.53
CA ALA A 131 -10.09 -0.89 20.79
C ALA A 131 -8.67 -0.35 20.57
N ALA A 132 -8.45 0.42 19.50
CA ALA A 132 -7.17 1.02 19.20
C ALA A 132 -6.71 2.01 20.28
N ARG A 133 -7.60 2.89 20.73
CA ARG A 133 -7.34 3.84 21.82
C ARG A 133 -6.93 3.12 23.11
N ASP A 134 -7.66 2.07 23.48
CA ASP A 134 -7.39 1.28 24.69
C ASP A 134 -6.03 0.55 24.59
N ASN A 135 -5.52 0.34 23.40
CA ASN A 135 -4.19 -0.21 23.12
C ASN A 135 -3.11 0.87 22.84
N GLY A 136 -3.37 2.13 23.17
CA GLY A 136 -2.39 3.22 23.08
C GLY A 136 -2.15 3.77 21.66
N VAL A 137 -3.01 3.47 20.69
CA VAL A 137 -2.96 4.07 19.35
C VAL A 137 -3.27 5.57 19.44
N VAL A 138 -2.50 6.40 18.76
CA VAL A 138 -2.70 7.85 18.74
C VAL A 138 -4.00 8.19 18.02
N VAL A 139 -4.91 8.91 18.68
CA VAL A 139 -6.16 9.38 18.08
C VAL A 139 -6.12 10.89 17.91
N VAL A 140 -6.40 11.39 16.71
CA VAL A 140 -6.32 12.83 16.40
C VAL A 140 -7.62 13.35 15.81
N ASP A 141 -8.20 14.33 16.50
CA ASP A 141 -9.32 15.13 16.02
C ASP A 141 -8.81 16.28 15.16
N ILE A 142 -9.10 16.25 13.87
CA ILE A 142 -8.63 17.27 12.94
C ILE A 142 -9.65 18.38 12.67
N ARG A 143 -10.70 18.48 13.47
CA ARG A 143 -11.74 19.50 13.36
C ARG A 143 -11.22 20.88 13.80
N ARG A 144 -12.09 21.87 13.80
CA ARG A 144 -11.80 23.22 14.26
C ARG A 144 -12.23 23.42 15.72
N PRO A 145 -11.66 24.41 16.44
CA PRO A 145 -11.98 24.67 17.84
C PRO A 145 -13.46 24.89 18.13
N GLU A 146 -14.18 25.58 17.24
CA GLU A 146 -15.62 25.75 17.38
C GLU A 146 -16.43 24.47 17.29
N GLU A 147 -15.93 23.47 16.53
CA GLU A 147 -16.54 22.15 16.43
C GLU A 147 -16.28 21.32 17.70
N TRP A 148 -15.07 21.42 18.28
CA TRP A 148 -14.74 20.76 19.55
C TRP A 148 -15.58 21.32 20.71
N ALA A 149 -15.69 22.64 20.79
CA ALA A 149 -16.48 23.29 21.82
C ALA A 149 -17.99 22.98 21.74
N SER A 150 -18.49 22.81 20.51
CA SER A 150 -19.92 22.57 20.26
C SER A 150 -20.35 21.12 20.53
N THR A 151 -19.49 20.13 20.19
CA THR A 151 -19.88 18.70 20.19
C THR A 151 -19.05 17.85 21.12
N GLY A 152 -18.06 18.41 21.80
CA GLY A 152 -17.06 17.63 22.53
C GLY A 152 -16.09 16.91 21.63
N ILE A 153 -15.22 16.07 22.22
CA ILE A 153 -14.20 15.26 21.58
C ILE A 153 -14.28 13.82 22.04
N ILE A 154 -13.70 12.89 21.30
CA ILE A 154 -13.51 11.51 21.77
C ILE A 154 -12.44 11.53 22.86
N ALA A 155 -12.71 10.92 24.00
CA ALA A 155 -11.82 10.94 25.15
C ALA A 155 -10.40 10.43 24.77
N GLY A 156 -9.38 11.17 25.21
CA GLY A 156 -7.96 10.82 24.95
C GLY A 156 -7.45 11.21 23.56
N SER A 157 -8.27 11.88 22.73
CA SER A 157 -7.77 12.37 21.43
C SER A 157 -6.99 13.67 21.56
N TYR A 158 -5.95 13.79 20.74
CA TYR A 158 -5.29 15.06 20.46
C TYR A 158 -6.14 15.90 19.51
N THR A 159 -6.08 17.21 19.64
CA THR A 159 -6.84 18.14 18.79
C THR A 159 -5.90 18.99 17.95
N ILE A 160 -6.00 18.90 16.63
CA ILE A 160 -5.21 19.70 15.68
C ILE A 160 -6.11 20.15 14.54
N THR A 161 -6.28 21.45 14.35
CA THR A 161 -7.02 21.97 13.20
C THR A 161 -6.25 21.66 11.89
N ALA A 162 -6.84 20.82 11.03
CA ALA A 162 -6.22 20.53 9.73
C ALA A 162 -6.61 21.55 8.65
N PHE A 163 -7.83 22.08 8.69
CA PHE A 163 -8.33 22.97 7.64
C PHE A 163 -8.95 24.23 8.21
N SER A 164 -8.66 25.36 7.56
CA SER A 164 -9.33 26.64 7.81
C SER A 164 -10.82 26.58 7.42
N LYS A 165 -11.58 27.63 7.73
CA LYS A 165 -13.00 27.78 7.27
C LYS A 165 -13.11 27.81 5.75
N SER A 166 -12.08 28.29 5.04
CA SER A 166 -12.02 28.30 3.57
C SER A 166 -11.60 26.97 2.95
N GLY A 167 -11.33 25.94 3.77
CA GLY A 167 -10.91 24.60 3.30
C GLY A 167 -9.42 24.46 2.97
N GLN A 168 -8.62 25.49 3.22
CA GLN A 168 -7.17 25.44 3.03
C GLN A 168 -6.50 24.70 4.18
N LEU A 169 -5.44 23.96 3.89
CA LEU A 169 -4.63 23.31 4.91
C LEU A 169 -4.05 24.35 5.87
N HIS A 170 -4.23 24.13 7.18
CA HIS A 170 -3.70 25.03 8.19
C HIS A 170 -2.18 24.90 8.28
N GLN A 171 -1.45 26.01 8.28
CA GLN A 171 0.01 26.02 8.25
C GLN A 171 0.65 25.24 9.42
N ASP A 172 0.03 25.26 10.60
CA ASP A 172 0.53 24.58 11.79
C ASP A 172 0.15 23.10 11.86
N PHE A 173 -0.66 22.59 10.91
CA PHE A 173 -1.12 21.20 10.98
C PHE A 173 0.04 20.20 10.97
N LEU A 174 0.88 20.26 9.95
CA LEU A 174 1.98 19.29 9.80
C LEU A 174 3.03 19.36 10.94
N PRO A 175 3.48 20.54 11.39
CA PRO A 175 4.37 20.64 12.54
C PRO A 175 3.77 20.03 13.81
N LYS A 176 2.52 20.33 14.13
CA LYS A 176 1.83 19.78 15.31
C LYS A 176 1.57 18.29 15.18
N PHE A 177 1.18 17.83 13.98
CA PHE A 177 0.96 16.42 13.71
C PHE A 177 2.25 15.59 13.91
N LYS A 178 3.37 16.05 13.34
CA LYS A 178 4.68 15.38 13.52
C LYS A 178 5.18 15.37 14.96
N ALA A 179 4.80 16.34 15.76
CA ALA A 179 5.13 16.36 17.19
C ALA A 179 4.40 15.26 17.99
N ILE A 180 3.18 14.89 17.55
CA ILE A 180 2.34 13.87 18.20
C ILE A 180 2.58 12.48 17.55
N VAL A 181 2.83 12.43 16.25
CA VAL A 181 3.07 11.22 15.44
C VAL A 181 4.49 11.31 14.87
N PRO A 182 5.53 11.03 15.68
CA PRO A 182 6.91 11.37 15.36
C PRO A 182 7.55 10.48 14.30
N THR A 183 7.07 9.23 14.15
CA THR A 183 7.61 8.27 13.19
C THR A 183 6.56 7.85 12.17
N LEU A 184 7.02 7.43 11.00
CA LEU A 184 6.13 7.07 9.88
C LEU A 184 5.31 5.79 10.12
N ASP A 185 5.72 4.97 11.07
CA ASP A 185 5.10 3.72 11.49
C ASP A 185 4.32 3.84 12.81
N THR A 186 4.25 5.05 13.41
CA THR A 186 3.43 5.28 14.60
C THR A 186 1.94 5.06 14.26
N PRO A 187 1.25 4.11 14.93
CA PRO A 187 -0.16 3.87 14.67
C PRO A 187 -1.01 5.09 15.00
N VAL A 188 -1.81 5.56 14.05
CA VAL A 188 -2.66 6.74 14.23
C VAL A 188 -4.03 6.60 13.57
N ILE A 189 -5.07 7.02 14.28
CA ILE A 189 -6.42 7.14 13.74
C ILE A 189 -6.85 8.59 13.73
N LEU A 190 -7.21 9.10 12.56
CA LEU A 190 -7.74 10.45 12.40
C LEU A 190 -9.27 10.44 12.44
N TYR A 191 -9.89 11.46 13.04
CA TYR A 191 -11.31 11.68 12.83
C TYR A 191 -11.64 13.14 12.58
N CYS A 192 -12.75 13.37 11.89
CA CYS A 192 -13.37 14.68 11.71
C CYS A 192 -14.89 14.55 11.93
N ARG A 193 -15.69 15.45 11.37
CA ARG A 193 -17.14 15.40 11.56
C ARG A 193 -17.78 14.15 10.90
N THR A 194 -17.46 13.86 9.62
CA THR A 194 -18.12 12.86 8.77
C THR A 194 -17.14 11.97 8.00
N GLY A 195 -15.84 12.02 8.27
CA GLY A 195 -14.82 11.24 7.57
C GLY A 195 -14.21 11.89 6.32
N ASN A 196 -14.89 12.86 5.68
CA ASN A 196 -14.42 13.46 4.42
C ASN A 196 -13.05 14.15 4.53
N ARG A 197 -12.90 15.07 5.50
CA ARG A 197 -11.63 15.79 5.71
C ARG A 197 -10.47 14.84 6.05
N THR A 198 -10.74 13.80 6.86
CA THR A 198 -9.74 12.80 7.21
C THR A 198 -9.42 11.86 6.06
N GLY A 199 -10.36 11.56 5.19
CA GLY A 199 -10.11 10.82 3.95
C GLY A 199 -9.10 11.55 3.05
N THR A 200 -9.27 12.86 2.90
CA THR A 200 -8.37 13.71 2.09
C THR A 200 -6.98 13.81 2.71
N ILE A 201 -6.88 14.27 3.97
CA ILE A 201 -5.57 14.51 4.60
C ILE A 201 -4.86 13.20 4.94
N GLY A 202 -5.58 12.18 5.39
CA GLY A 202 -5.01 10.86 5.68
C GLY A 202 -4.42 10.20 4.43
N SER A 203 -5.10 10.32 3.27
CA SER A 203 -4.55 9.86 2.00
C SER A 203 -3.28 10.62 1.61
N ALA A 204 -3.20 11.93 1.86
CA ALA A 204 -2.00 12.72 1.60
C ALA A 204 -0.86 12.33 2.57
N LEU A 205 -1.15 12.16 3.86
CA LEU A 205 -0.18 11.71 4.86
C LEU A 205 0.38 10.33 4.50
N ALA A 206 -0.48 9.40 4.10
CA ALA A 206 -0.06 8.08 3.65
C ALA A 206 0.78 8.15 2.36
N LYS A 207 0.24 8.70 1.28
CA LYS A 207 0.82 8.60 -0.08
C LYS A 207 2.00 9.57 -0.32
N GLN A 208 1.97 10.76 0.29
CA GLN A 208 2.96 11.81 0.01
C GLN A 208 4.03 11.93 1.10
N LEU A 209 3.67 11.64 2.35
CA LEU A 209 4.58 11.78 3.50
C LEU A 209 5.03 10.46 4.11
N GLY A 210 4.47 9.35 3.68
CA GLY A 210 5.03 8.08 4.04
C GLY A 210 4.49 7.40 5.30
N TYR A 211 3.42 7.91 5.92
CA TYR A 211 2.83 7.28 7.11
C TYR A 211 2.21 5.92 6.77
N SER A 212 2.74 4.85 7.35
CA SER A 212 2.38 3.47 6.99
C SER A 212 1.24 2.87 7.80
N ASP A 213 1.08 3.31 9.05
CA ASP A 213 0.02 2.83 9.94
C ASP A 213 -0.98 3.96 10.27
N ILE A 214 -1.70 4.39 9.24
CA ILE A 214 -2.68 5.46 9.33
C ILE A 214 -4.08 4.99 8.95
N ALA A 215 -5.02 5.27 9.83
CA ALA A 215 -6.44 5.02 9.61
C ALA A 215 -7.26 6.30 9.79
N HIS A 216 -8.51 6.28 9.34
CA HIS A 216 -9.46 7.31 9.69
C HIS A 216 -10.83 6.73 10.06
N LEU A 217 -11.52 7.37 11.00
CA LEU A 217 -12.90 7.07 11.31
C LEU A 217 -13.77 7.54 10.13
N SER A 218 -14.15 6.62 9.25
CA SER A 218 -14.81 6.92 7.97
C SER A 218 -16.19 7.57 8.14
N SER A 219 -16.88 7.29 9.24
CA SER A 219 -18.16 7.94 9.63
C SER A 219 -17.97 9.20 10.46
N GLY A 220 -16.74 9.52 10.88
CA GLY A 220 -16.41 10.63 11.76
C GLY A 220 -17.07 10.57 13.13
N ILE A 221 -17.03 11.70 13.86
CA ILE A 221 -17.63 11.77 15.20
C ILE A 221 -19.18 11.63 15.15
N VAL A 222 -19.79 11.91 14.02
CA VAL A 222 -21.24 11.70 13.81
C VAL A 222 -21.56 10.22 13.88
N GLY A 223 -20.78 9.36 13.22
CA GLY A 223 -20.94 7.91 13.32
C GLY A 223 -20.62 7.38 14.71
N TRP A 224 -19.60 7.92 15.38
CA TRP A 224 -19.25 7.60 16.76
C TRP A 224 -20.44 7.80 17.71
N THR A 225 -21.05 8.97 17.70
CA THR A 225 -22.20 9.27 18.55
C THR A 225 -23.49 8.53 18.13
N ALA A 226 -23.67 8.24 16.84
CA ALA A 226 -24.81 7.46 16.36
C ALA A 226 -24.78 6.00 16.83
N GLU A 227 -23.60 5.43 17.10
CA GLU A 227 -23.44 4.10 17.72
C GLU A 227 -23.53 4.13 19.25
N GLY A 228 -23.89 5.29 19.85
CA GLY A 228 -24.08 5.44 21.28
C GLY A 228 -22.79 5.67 22.08
N GLU A 229 -21.66 5.87 21.40
CA GLU A 229 -20.38 6.12 22.05
C GLU A 229 -20.29 7.57 22.57
N LEU A 230 -19.67 7.73 23.74
CA LEU A 230 -19.64 9.01 24.46
C LEU A 230 -18.52 9.93 23.96
N VAL A 231 -18.80 11.22 24.04
CA VAL A 231 -17.82 12.31 23.90
C VAL A 231 -17.63 13.01 25.26
N VAL A 232 -16.47 13.61 25.42
CA VAL A 232 -16.16 14.44 26.59
C VAL A 232 -16.10 15.92 26.20
N PRO A 233 -16.39 16.86 27.15
CA PRO A 233 -16.22 18.28 26.90
C PRO A 233 -14.77 18.59 26.45
N TYR A 234 -14.66 19.50 25.49
CA TYR A 234 -13.34 20.03 25.12
C TYR A 234 -12.92 21.11 26.12
N ASN A 235 -11.80 20.89 26.78
CA ASN A 235 -11.14 21.88 27.65
C ASN A 235 -9.81 22.28 26.96
N PRO A 236 -9.66 23.54 26.48
CA PRO A 236 -8.47 24.00 25.77
C PRO A 236 -7.21 24.02 26.65
#